data_e4d87020313d04a53e524f2098f8d19a
#
_entry.id   e4d87020313d04a53e524f2098f8d19a
#
_cell.length_a   1.000
_cell.length_b   1.000
_cell.length_c   1.000
_cell.angle_alpha   90.00
_cell.angle_beta   90.00
_cell.angle_gamma   90.00
#
_symmetry.space_group_name_H-M   'P 1'
#
loop_
_entity.id
_entity.type
_entity.pdbx_description
1 polymer ?
#
loop_
_entity_poly.entity_id
_entity_poly.type
_entity_poly.pdbx_seq_one_letter_code
_entity_poly.pdbx_strand_id
1 'polypeptide(L)'
;MDSLDRLDVIKTVEEQIDRVKPEMVVTHHSGDVNIDHRITHQAVVTACRPQPGQSVRCLLAFEVPSSTEWQTPSSALAFQPNWFEDVSGTINRKLQALEVYFAEMRPWPHSRSLQAV
;
A
#
# COMPACT_ATOMS: atom_id res chain seq x y z
N MET A 1 4.14 13.06 -7.18
CA MET A 1 5.50 12.52 -7.16
C MET A 1 6.31 12.76 -8.45
N ASP A 2 5.70 13.18 -9.53
CA ASP A 2 6.39 13.35 -10.83
C ASP A 2 7.55 14.38 -10.81
N SER A 3 7.51 15.33 -9.88
CA SER A 3 8.55 16.37 -9.72
C SER A 3 9.63 16.03 -8.69
N LEU A 4 9.51 14.91 -7.98
CA LEU A 4 10.47 14.49 -6.96
C LEU A 4 11.45 13.48 -7.54
N ASP A 5 12.73 13.65 -7.20
CA ASP A 5 13.74 12.63 -7.49
C ASP A 5 13.41 11.37 -6.68
N ARG A 6 13.51 10.22 -7.33
CA ARG A 6 13.30 8.91 -6.67
C ARG A 6 14.18 8.76 -5.42
N LEU A 7 15.38 9.30 -5.46
CA LEU A 7 16.30 9.26 -4.32
C LEU A 7 15.77 10.07 -3.14
N ASP A 8 15.08 11.19 -3.38
CA ASP A 8 14.48 12.00 -2.31
C ASP A 8 13.34 11.26 -1.63
N VAL A 9 12.53 10.52 -2.39
CA VAL A 9 11.47 9.67 -1.82
C VAL A 9 12.06 8.57 -0.93
N ILE A 10 13.12 7.89 -1.40
CA ILE A 10 13.81 6.85 -0.63
C ILE A 10 14.36 7.42 0.69
N LYS A 11 15.07 8.55 0.63
CA LYS A 11 15.63 9.21 1.82
C LYS A 11 14.56 9.61 2.82
N THR A 12 13.43 10.13 2.35
CA THR A 12 12.29 10.47 3.20
C THR A 12 11.76 9.24 3.94
N VAL A 13 11.65 8.10 3.26
CA VAL A 13 11.23 6.84 3.88
C VAL A 13 12.28 6.36 4.89
N GLU A 14 13.57 6.39 4.54
CA GLU A 14 14.66 6.01 5.44
C GLU A 14 14.66 6.85 6.73
N GLU A 15 14.45 8.16 6.63
CA GLU A 15 14.34 9.05 7.79
C GLU A 15 13.17 8.68 8.71
N GLN A 16 12.02 8.29 8.14
CA GLN A 16 10.88 7.84 8.93
C GLN A 16 11.16 6.50 9.63
N ILE A 17 11.78 5.55 8.92
CA ILE A 17 12.18 4.26 9.50
C ILE A 17 13.16 4.49 10.65
N ASP A 18 14.14 5.35 10.47
CA ASP A 18 15.13 5.67 11.51
C ASP A 18 14.52 6.34 12.74
N ARG A 19 13.52 7.19 12.53
CA ARG A 19 12.81 7.87 13.61
C ARG A 19 11.87 6.94 14.38
N VAL A 20 11.12 6.10 13.67
CA VAL A 20 10.07 5.25 14.26
C VAL A 20 10.61 3.90 14.70
N LYS A 21 11.64 3.38 14.02
CA LYS A 21 12.20 2.02 14.21
C LYS A 21 11.12 0.93 14.13
N PRO A 22 10.30 0.88 13.06
CA PRO A 22 9.23 -0.09 12.96
C PRO A 22 9.79 -1.50 12.76
N GLU A 23 9.12 -2.51 13.31
CA GLU A 23 9.38 -3.92 13.00
C GLU A 23 8.60 -4.38 11.76
N MET A 24 7.44 -3.76 11.50
CA MET A 24 6.59 -4.05 10.34
C MET A 24 6.34 -2.78 9.54
N VAL A 25 6.44 -2.90 8.23
CA VAL A 25 6.10 -1.85 7.26
C VAL A 25 5.07 -2.41 6.27
N VAL A 26 4.06 -1.62 5.96
CA VAL A 26 3.01 -1.97 5.00
C VAL A 26 3.02 -0.94 3.87
N THR A 27 3.02 -1.39 2.62
CA THR A 27 3.13 -0.52 1.45
C THR A 27 2.19 -0.96 0.33
N HIS A 28 2.14 -0.18 -0.74
CA HIS A 28 1.38 -0.51 -1.94
C HIS A 28 1.95 -1.72 -2.67
N HIS A 29 1.12 -2.39 -3.47
CA HIS A 29 1.55 -3.47 -4.37
C HIS A 29 2.43 -2.93 -5.51
N SER A 30 3.46 -3.69 -5.89
CA SER A 30 4.42 -3.31 -6.93
C SER A 30 3.82 -3.22 -8.34
N GLY A 31 2.75 -3.96 -8.61
CA GLY A 31 2.07 -4.04 -9.90
C GLY A 31 0.83 -3.14 -10.00
N ASP A 32 0.63 -2.21 -9.09
CA ASP A 32 -0.50 -1.28 -9.12
C ASP A 32 -0.47 -0.40 -10.38
N VAL A 33 -1.65 -0.08 -10.94
CA VAL A 33 -1.73 0.79 -12.13
C VAL A 33 -1.31 2.22 -11.82
N ASN A 34 -1.50 2.68 -10.58
CA ASN A 34 -1.10 4.02 -10.15
C ASN A 34 0.42 4.12 -10.01
N ILE A 35 1.01 5.07 -10.73
CA ILE A 35 2.47 5.25 -10.75
C ILE A 35 3.02 5.66 -9.39
N ASP A 36 2.31 6.48 -8.62
CA ASP A 36 2.74 6.90 -7.29
C ASP A 36 2.78 5.71 -6.31
N HIS A 37 1.84 4.77 -6.44
CA HIS A 37 1.84 3.54 -5.66
C HIS A 37 3.08 2.67 -5.98
N ARG A 38 3.45 2.55 -7.26
CA ARG A 38 4.64 1.82 -7.68
C ARG A 38 5.93 2.47 -7.20
N ILE A 39 6.01 3.80 -7.31
CA ILE A 39 7.18 4.56 -6.82
C ILE A 39 7.31 4.40 -5.30
N THR A 40 6.21 4.50 -4.57
CA THR A 40 6.19 4.30 -3.12
C THR A 40 6.65 2.89 -2.75
N HIS A 41 6.13 1.87 -3.43
CA HIS A 41 6.57 0.49 -3.22
C HIS A 41 8.09 0.34 -3.41
N GLN A 42 8.62 0.83 -4.51
CA GLN A 42 10.05 0.75 -4.81
C GLN A 42 10.91 1.48 -3.76
N ALA A 43 10.48 2.66 -3.33
CA ALA A 43 11.18 3.43 -2.30
C ALA A 43 11.19 2.69 -0.96
N VAL A 44 10.04 2.13 -0.55
CA VAL A 44 9.91 1.38 0.70
C VAL A 44 10.76 0.11 0.67
N VAL A 45 10.71 -0.68 -0.40
CA VAL A 45 11.54 -1.89 -0.53
C VAL A 45 13.02 -1.56 -0.43
N THR A 46 13.44 -0.48 -1.07
CA THR A 46 14.83 -0.01 -1.03
C THR A 46 15.23 0.43 0.39
N ALA A 47 14.38 1.22 1.05
CA ALA A 47 14.64 1.71 2.41
C ALA A 47 14.63 0.58 3.45
N CYS A 48 13.84 -0.47 3.24
CA CYS A 48 13.72 -1.61 4.15
C CYS A 48 14.72 -2.74 3.86
N ARG A 49 15.66 -2.55 2.93
CA ARG A 49 16.63 -3.61 2.59
C ARG A 49 17.38 -4.10 3.82
N PRO A 50 17.67 -5.41 3.93
CA PRO A 50 18.45 -5.97 5.02
C PRO A 50 19.87 -5.36 5.07
N GLN A 51 20.18 -4.73 6.20
CA GLN A 51 21.50 -4.15 6.47
C GLN A 51 21.71 -4.03 7.98
N PRO A 52 22.95 -3.88 8.47
CA PRO A 52 23.20 -3.68 9.88
C PRO A 52 22.40 -2.49 10.43
N GLY A 53 21.72 -2.70 11.57
CA GLY A 53 20.88 -1.68 12.20
C GLY A 53 19.45 -1.55 11.65
N GLN A 54 19.08 -2.31 10.62
CA GLN A 54 17.70 -2.32 10.10
C GLN A 54 16.73 -2.90 11.12
N SER A 55 15.71 -2.13 11.50
CA SER A 55 14.67 -2.56 12.45
C SER A 55 13.57 -3.40 11.80
N VAL A 56 13.29 -3.19 10.51
CA VAL A 56 12.18 -3.83 9.80
C VAL A 56 12.42 -5.33 9.65
N ARG A 57 11.49 -6.14 10.14
CA ARG A 57 11.49 -7.60 10.08
C ARG A 57 10.41 -8.16 9.15
N CYS A 58 9.36 -7.38 8.91
CA CYS A 58 8.22 -7.78 8.10
C CYS A 58 7.85 -6.64 7.15
N LEU A 59 7.75 -6.96 5.86
CA LEU A 59 7.30 -6.03 4.82
C LEU A 59 6.10 -6.66 4.12
N LEU A 60 4.95 -5.99 4.20
CA LEU A 60 3.71 -6.43 3.58
C LEU A 60 3.28 -5.46 2.49
N ALA A 61 2.59 -5.98 1.47
CA ALA A 61 1.97 -5.18 0.43
C ALA A 61 0.45 -5.37 0.44
N PHE A 62 -0.29 -4.31 0.19
CA PHE A 62 -1.76 -4.33 0.13
C PHE A 62 -2.27 -3.92 -1.26
N GLU A 63 -3.47 -4.39 -1.58
CA GLU A 63 -4.20 -3.93 -2.77
C GLU A 63 -4.99 -2.65 -2.48
N VAL A 64 -5.22 -1.86 -3.52
CA VAL A 64 -6.03 -0.63 -3.44
C VAL A 64 -7.20 -0.75 -4.42
N PRO A 65 -8.46 -0.74 -3.94
CA PRO A 65 -9.63 -0.80 -4.81
C PRO A 65 -9.64 0.29 -5.89
N SER A 66 -10.02 -0.05 -7.11
CA SER A 66 -9.99 0.79 -8.31
C SER A 66 -8.59 1.27 -8.73
N SER A 67 -7.58 0.53 -8.39
CA SER A 67 -6.20 0.81 -8.76
C SER A 67 -5.42 -0.48 -9.03
N THR A 68 -5.32 -1.38 -8.05
CA THR A 68 -4.57 -2.64 -8.18
C THR A 68 -5.21 -3.56 -9.23
N GLU A 69 -6.52 -3.76 -9.20
CA GLU A 69 -7.26 -4.64 -10.12
C GLU A 69 -7.36 -4.10 -11.56
N TRP A 70 -7.05 -2.82 -11.76
CA TRP A 70 -7.11 -2.20 -13.09
C TRP A 70 -5.82 -2.36 -13.90
N GLN A 71 -4.81 -2.97 -13.30
CA GLN A 71 -3.59 -3.29 -14.03
C GLN A 71 -3.85 -4.30 -15.14
N THR A 72 -3.17 -4.13 -16.26
CA THR A 72 -3.21 -5.08 -17.38
C THR A 72 -2.85 -6.48 -16.90
N PRO A 73 -3.61 -7.52 -17.25
CA PRO A 73 -3.35 -8.88 -16.81
C PRO A 73 -1.93 -9.34 -17.16
N SER A 74 -1.16 -9.69 -16.14
CA SER A 74 0.20 -10.23 -16.26
C SER A 74 0.51 -11.00 -14.99
N SER A 75 1.11 -12.19 -15.11
CA SER A 75 1.51 -12.98 -13.95
C SER A 75 2.56 -12.28 -13.09
N ALA A 76 3.39 -11.41 -13.68
CA ALA A 76 4.41 -10.64 -12.96
C ALA A 76 3.85 -9.46 -12.18
N LEU A 77 2.69 -8.91 -12.60
CA LEU A 77 2.08 -7.72 -11.99
C LEU A 77 0.83 -8.03 -11.18
N ALA A 78 0.32 -9.26 -11.25
CA ALA A 78 -0.87 -9.67 -10.54
C ALA A 78 -0.66 -9.60 -9.01
N PHE A 79 -1.65 -9.06 -8.30
CA PHE A 79 -1.68 -9.16 -6.85
C PHE A 79 -2.04 -10.59 -6.46
N GLN A 80 -1.16 -11.26 -5.74
CA GLN A 80 -1.33 -12.64 -5.28
C GLN A 80 -1.25 -12.66 -3.75
N PRO A 81 -2.39 -12.53 -3.06
CA PRO A 81 -2.41 -12.46 -1.60
C PRO A 81 -1.91 -13.78 -0.98
N ASN A 82 -1.03 -13.64 0.02
CA ASN A 82 -0.46 -14.74 0.80
C ASN A 82 -0.40 -14.45 2.30
N TRP A 83 -0.92 -13.32 2.72
CA TRP A 83 -1.07 -12.92 4.12
C TRP A 83 -2.51 -12.50 4.35
N PHE A 84 -3.19 -13.10 5.31
CA PHE A 84 -4.61 -12.87 5.60
C PHE A 84 -4.80 -12.54 7.07
N GLU A 85 -5.50 -11.44 7.36
CA GLU A 85 -5.86 -11.03 8.71
C GLU A 85 -7.38 -11.08 8.87
N ASP A 86 -7.86 -11.68 9.96
CA ASP A 86 -9.27 -11.64 10.31
C ASP A 86 -9.64 -10.27 10.88
N VAL A 87 -10.40 -9.51 10.09
CA VAL A 87 -10.86 -8.16 10.46
C VAL A 87 -12.33 -8.14 10.88
N SER A 88 -12.94 -9.28 11.14
CA SER A 88 -14.38 -9.40 11.52
C SER A 88 -14.75 -8.47 12.67
N GLY A 89 -13.86 -8.30 13.65
CA GLY A 89 -14.06 -7.42 14.79
C GLY A 89 -13.89 -5.93 14.52
N THR A 90 -13.33 -5.56 13.37
CA THR A 90 -12.98 -4.15 13.05
C THR A 90 -13.55 -3.67 11.72
N ILE A 91 -14.21 -4.52 10.94
CA ILE A 91 -14.74 -4.17 9.62
C ILE A 91 -15.71 -2.98 9.67
N ASN A 92 -16.58 -2.93 10.67
CA ASN A 92 -17.52 -1.82 10.83
C ASN A 92 -16.79 -0.49 11.08
N ARG A 93 -15.70 -0.50 11.82
CA ARG A 93 -14.85 0.68 12.04
C ARG A 93 -14.19 1.15 10.74
N LYS A 94 -13.73 0.21 9.91
CA LYS A 94 -13.21 0.52 8.56
C LYS A 94 -14.26 1.19 7.70
N LEU A 95 -15.49 0.63 7.64
CA LEU A 95 -16.59 1.18 6.86
C LEU A 95 -16.99 2.58 7.33
N GLN A 96 -17.09 2.81 8.64
CA GLN A 96 -17.34 4.13 9.21
C GLN A 96 -16.25 5.15 8.83
N ALA A 97 -14.99 4.75 8.87
CA ALA A 97 -13.89 5.61 8.45
C ALA A 97 -13.98 5.97 6.95
N LEU A 98 -14.36 5.04 6.10
CA LEU A 98 -14.54 5.26 4.66
C LEU A 98 -15.70 6.21 4.35
N GLU A 99 -16.76 6.22 5.14
CA GLU A 99 -17.88 7.16 4.98
C GLU A 99 -17.43 8.63 5.10
N VAL A 100 -16.39 8.92 5.88
CA VAL A 100 -15.80 10.26 5.96
C VAL A 100 -15.24 10.72 4.61
N TYR A 101 -14.82 9.78 3.77
CA TYR A 101 -14.30 10.03 2.43
C TYR A 101 -15.37 9.81 1.34
N PHE A 102 -16.60 10.23 1.60
CA PHE A 102 -17.74 9.99 0.71
C PHE A 102 -17.51 10.47 -0.75
N ALA A 103 -16.69 11.51 -0.95
CA ALA A 103 -16.34 12.01 -2.28
C ALA A 103 -15.53 11.01 -3.11
N GLU A 104 -14.78 10.12 -2.45
CA GLU A 104 -13.99 9.06 -3.09
C GLU A 104 -14.77 7.75 -3.24
N MET A 105 -15.87 7.58 -2.50
CA MET A 105 -16.71 6.39 -2.56
C MET A 105 -17.66 6.45 -3.77
N ARG A 106 -18.04 5.29 -4.28
CA ARG A 106 -18.93 5.13 -5.44
C ARG A 106 -20.00 4.09 -5.12
N PRO A 107 -21.18 4.16 -5.77
CA PRO A 107 -22.21 3.15 -5.58
C PRO A 107 -21.79 1.80 -6.19
N TRP A 108 -22.36 0.72 -5.65
CA TRP A 108 -22.25 -0.61 -6.24
C TRP A 108 -22.71 -0.60 -7.72
N PRO A 109 -22.02 -1.32 -8.65
CA PRO A 109 -20.96 -2.31 -8.45
C PRO A 109 -19.51 -1.79 -8.54
N HIS A 110 -19.27 -0.51 -8.33
CA HIS A 110 -17.92 0.04 -8.40
C HIS A 110 -17.03 -0.53 -7.27
N SER A 111 -15.75 -0.77 -7.55
CA SER A 111 -14.79 -1.32 -6.58
C SER A 111 -14.54 -0.42 -5.35
N ARG A 112 -14.88 0.87 -5.43
CA ARG A 112 -14.90 1.80 -4.28
C ARG A 112 -16.23 1.88 -3.58
N SER A 113 -17.14 0.94 -3.76
CA SER A 113 -18.37 0.87 -2.98
C SER A 113 -18.12 0.26 -1.60
N LEU A 114 -18.98 0.58 -0.64
CA LEU A 114 -18.92 -0.05 0.70
C LEU A 114 -19.12 -1.57 0.65
N GLN A 115 -19.80 -2.08 -0.38
CA GLN A 115 -19.99 -3.51 -0.58
C GLN A 115 -18.73 -4.21 -1.13
N ALA A 116 -17.90 -3.50 -1.89
CA ALA A 116 -16.70 -4.06 -2.51
C ALA A 116 -15.50 -4.04 -1.57
N VAL A 117 -15.46 -3.10 -0.64
CA VAL A 117 -14.37 -2.92 0.32
C VAL A 117 -14.54 -3.83 1.54
#